data_fb4e83b778cc9c94ebf16ee96291b849
#
_entry.id   fb4e83b778cc9c94ebf16ee96291b849
#
_cell.length_a   1.000
_cell.length_b   1.000
_cell.length_c   1.000
_cell.angle_alpha   90.00
_cell.angle_beta   90.00
_cell.angle_gamma   90.00
#
_symmetry.space_group_name_H-M   'P 1'
#
loop_
_entity.id
_entity.type
_entity.pdbx_description
1 polymer ?
#
loop_
_entity_poly.entity_id
_entity_poly.type
_entity_poly.pdbx_seq_one_letter_code
_entity_poly.pdbx_strand_id
1 'polypeptide(L)'
;MTEQKDKASPDQSGLWFLNRGLFSDHFLKARLPQWKEWEIDVELSSFRKGLLSLYESKKTILSGLNEAQTEDEFTKPLLDFLGYANSHIVQAPTKVGQQTNRPDYALFPDETTKDKAYQKLKDNDYTQCIGIADAKYWERELDLSKSSERDTFT
;
A
#
# COMPACT_ATOMS: atom_id res chain seq x y z
N MET A 1 -37.17 -16.70 -1.66
CA MET A 1 -36.18 -16.63 -0.59
C MET A 1 -35.20 -15.54 -1.00
N THR A 2 -35.35 -14.37 -0.44
CA THR A 2 -34.60 -13.16 -0.73
C THR A 2 -33.39 -13.15 0.18
N GLU A 3 -32.19 -13.28 -0.37
CA GLU A 3 -30.94 -13.11 0.38
C GLU A 3 -30.83 -11.66 0.83
N GLN A 4 -30.90 -11.51 2.12
CA GLN A 4 -30.69 -10.25 2.81
C GLN A 4 -29.17 -9.99 2.80
N LYS A 5 -28.71 -9.06 1.96
CA LYS A 5 -27.35 -8.50 2.03
C LYS A 5 -27.20 -7.85 3.40
N ASP A 6 -26.41 -8.48 4.27
CA ASP A 6 -25.95 -7.88 5.52
C ASP A 6 -25.21 -6.59 5.20
N LYS A 7 -25.92 -5.47 5.38
CA LYS A 7 -25.27 -4.17 5.52
C LYS A 7 -24.54 -4.20 6.86
N ALA A 8 -23.20 -4.32 6.81
CA ALA A 8 -22.37 -4.11 7.97
C ALA A 8 -22.70 -2.74 8.56
N SER A 9 -23.38 -2.72 9.70
CA SER A 9 -23.52 -1.51 10.49
C SER A 9 -22.15 -1.06 10.97
N PRO A 10 -21.83 0.24 10.93
CA PRO A 10 -20.56 0.72 11.49
C PRO A 10 -20.54 0.34 12.97
N ASP A 11 -19.52 -0.43 13.35
CA ASP A 11 -19.26 -0.74 14.76
C ASP A 11 -19.14 0.59 15.51
N GLN A 12 -19.84 0.70 16.63
CA GLN A 12 -19.86 1.90 17.50
C GLN A 12 -18.47 2.23 18.11
N SER A 13 -17.44 1.43 17.83
CA SER A 13 -16.05 1.62 18.27
C SER A 13 -15.29 2.69 17.48
N GLY A 14 -15.85 3.26 16.42
CA GLY A 14 -15.16 4.24 15.57
C GLY A 14 -14.01 3.66 14.71
N LEU A 15 -13.86 2.35 14.66
CA LEU A 15 -12.87 1.68 13.82
C LEU A 15 -13.36 1.61 12.37
N TRP A 16 -12.68 2.30 11.48
CA TRP A 16 -13.02 2.46 10.05
C TRP A 16 -12.41 1.38 9.15
N PHE A 17 -12.03 0.23 9.69
CA PHE A 17 -11.43 -0.84 8.91
C PHE A 17 -12.15 -2.17 9.10
N LEU A 18 -12.25 -2.91 8.03
CA LEU A 18 -12.77 -4.28 8.03
C LEU A 18 -11.62 -5.24 8.33
N ASN A 19 -11.56 -5.75 9.56
CA ASN A 19 -10.53 -6.71 9.97
C ASN A 19 -10.69 -8.09 9.32
N ARG A 20 -11.91 -8.49 8.94
CA ARG A 20 -12.25 -9.80 8.36
C ARG A 20 -11.61 -11.00 9.10
N GLY A 21 -11.35 -10.87 10.39
CA GLY A 21 -10.75 -11.91 11.21
C GLY A 21 -9.22 -12.05 11.10
N LEU A 22 -8.53 -11.13 10.39
CA LEU A 22 -7.07 -11.13 10.28
C LEU A 22 -6.40 -11.01 11.64
N PHE A 23 -6.95 -10.18 12.52
CA PHE A 23 -6.54 -10.05 13.92
C PHE A 23 -7.71 -10.31 14.84
N SER A 24 -7.47 -10.85 16.05
CA SER A 24 -8.53 -10.97 17.03
C SER A 24 -9.01 -9.59 17.51
N ASP A 25 -10.30 -9.46 17.80
CA ASP A 25 -10.86 -8.22 18.36
C ASP A 25 -10.19 -7.84 19.67
N HIS A 26 -9.84 -8.84 20.50
CA HIS A 26 -9.10 -8.60 21.72
C HIS A 26 -7.73 -7.96 21.46
N PHE A 27 -6.99 -8.46 20.45
CA PHE A 27 -5.72 -7.84 20.06
C PHE A 27 -5.91 -6.38 19.66
N LEU A 28 -6.85 -6.11 18.75
CA LEU A 28 -7.08 -4.75 18.24
C LEU A 28 -7.58 -3.78 19.31
N LYS A 29 -8.46 -4.23 20.20
CA LYS A 29 -9.11 -3.36 21.20
C LYS A 29 -8.33 -3.22 22.50
N ALA A 30 -7.60 -4.27 22.91
CA ALA A 30 -6.97 -4.33 24.23
C ALA A 30 -5.43 -4.32 24.20
N ARG A 31 -4.82 -4.87 23.14
CA ARG A 31 -3.36 -5.02 23.10
C ARG A 31 -2.68 -3.95 22.24
N LEU A 32 -3.19 -3.75 21.03
CA LEU A 32 -2.62 -2.78 20.09
C LEU A 32 -2.54 -1.36 20.64
N PRO A 33 -3.57 -0.81 21.35
CA PRO A 33 -3.49 0.53 21.93
C PRO A 33 -2.44 0.70 23.04
N GLN A 34 -1.89 -0.41 23.57
CA GLN A 34 -0.84 -0.37 24.61
C GLN A 34 0.57 -0.34 24.04
N TRP A 35 0.74 -0.47 22.72
CA TRP A 35 2.04 -0.40 22.09
C TRP A 35 2.46 1.05 21.92
N LYS A 36 3.67 1.38 22.36
CA LYS A 36 4.24 2.72 22.23
C LYS A 36 4.31 3.18 20.78
N GLU A 37 4.60 2.25 19.88
CA GLU A 37 4.65 2.48 18.44
C GLU A 37 3.27 2.82 17.85
N TRP A 38 2.21 2.60 18.61
CA TRP A 38 0.84 2.95 18.26
C TRP A 38 0.35 4.26 18.88
N GLU A 39 1.13 4.85 19.79
CA GLU A 39 0.88 6.20 20.29
C GLU A 39 1.17 7.22 19.18
N ILE A 40 0.21 7.40 18.30
CA ILE A 40 0.30 8.36 17.20
C ILE A 40 -0.17 9.69 17.73
N ASP A 41 0.78 10.57 18.00
CA ASP A 41 0.57 11.94 18.47
C ASP A 41 -0.18 12.84 17.47
N VAL A 42 -0.29 14.10 17.80
CA VAL A 42 -1.00 15.22 17.14
C VAL A 42 -0.75 15.31 15.61
N GLU A 43 0.32 14.71 15.11
CA GLU A 43 0.70 14.69 13.70
C GLU A 43 -0.31 13.93 12.80
N LEU A 44 -1.10 12.99 13.35
CA LEU A 44 -2.08 12.23 12.56
C LEU A 44 -3.11 13.13 11.88
N SER A 45 -3.52 14.21 12.54
CA SER A 45 -4.47 15.16 11.97
C SER A 45 -3.90 15.92 10.78
N SER A 46 -2.63 16.33 10.84
CA SER A 46 -1.93 17.00 9.75
C SER A 46 -1.63 16.04 8.62
N PHE A 47 -1.19 14.83 8.94
CA PHE A 47 -0.98 13.75 7.98
C PHE A 47 -2.27 13.43 7.20
N ARG A 48 -3.39 13.21 7.91
CA ARG A 48 -4.69 12.97 7.29
C ARG A 48 -5.12 14.11 6.37
N LYS A 49 -4.92 15.36 6.79
CA LYS A 49 -5.25 16.53 5.97
C LYS A 49 -4.40 16.57 4.70
N GLY A 50 -3.10 16.29 4.80
CA GLY A 50 -2.20 16.24 3.65
C GLY A 50 -2.60 15.15 2.66
N LEU A 51 -2.88 13.93 3.15
CA LEU A 51 -3.32 12.81 2.32
C LEU A 51 -4.66 13.11 1.63
N LEU A 52 -5.62 13.68 2.37
CA LEU A 52 -6.91 14.07 1.82
C LEU A 52 -6.74 15.17 0.76
N SER A 53 -5.87 16.15 0.98
CA SER A 53 -5.57 17.21 0.03
C SER A 53 -4.97 16.65 -1.26
N LEU A 54 -4.04 15.71 -1.17
CA LEU A 54 -3.49 15.01 -2.34
C LEU A 54 -4.61 14.31 -3.13
N TYR A 55 -5.44 13.53 -2.47
CA TYR A 55 -6.57 12.83 -3.11
C TYR A 55 -7.54 13.83 -3.77
N GLU A 56 -8.00 14.84 -3.02
CA GLU A 56 -8.97 15.84 -3.53
C GLU A 56 -8.44 16.60 -4.74
N SER A 57 -7.14 16.85 -4.82
CA SER A 57 -6.51 17.53 -5.97
C SER A 57 -6.54 16.69 -7.26
N LYS A 58 -6.66 15.36 -7.14
CA LYS A 58 -6.56 14.41 -8.26
C LYS A 58 -7.85 13.66 -8.56
N LYS A 59 -8.78 13.57 -7.63
CA LYS A 59 -9.98 12.72 -7.71
C LYS A 59 -10.80 12.87 -8.99
N THR A 60 -10.81 14.05 -9.59
CA THR A 60 -11.61 14.34 -10.80
C THR A 60 -11.03 13.72 -12.07
N ILE A 61 -9.73 13.42 -12.08
CA ILE A 61 -9.05 12.85 -13.24
C ILE A 61 -8.77 11.36 -13.08
N LEU A 62 -8.71 10.83 -11.86
CA LEU A 62 -8.24 9.47 -11.56
C LEU A 62 -9.02 8.38 -12.31
N SER A 63 -10.34 8.52 -12.44
CA SER A 63 -11.19 7.53 -13.12
C SER A 63 -10.92 7.42 -14.63
N GLY A 64 -10.31 8.43 -15.24
CA GLY A 64 -9.97 8.44 -16.67
C GLY A 64 -8.54 8.04 -16.97
N LEU A 65 -7.70 7.80 -15.97
CA LEU A 65 -6.28 7.52 -16.13
C LEU A 65 -6.02 6.04 -16.37
N ASN A 66 -5.07 5.74 -17.28
CA ASN A 66 -4.48 4.41 -17.37
C ASN A 66 -3.49 4.19 -16.21
N GLU A 67 -2.92 2.98 -16.11
CA GLU A 67 -2.03 2.59 -15.02
C GLU A 67 -0.81 3.51 -14.91
N ALA A 68 -0.10 3.77 -16.01
CA ALA A 68 1.08 4.63 -16.02
C ALA A 68 0.75 6.09 -15.62
N GLN A 69 -0.40 6.60 -16.09
CA GLN A 69 -0.86 7.93 -15.70
C GLN A 69 -1.29 7.98 -14.22
N THR A 70 -1.96 6.94 -13.72
CA THR A 70 -2.30 6.83 -12.29
C THR A 70 -1.04 6.78 -11.44
N GLU A 71 -0.03 6.09 -11.92
CA GLU A 71 1.28 6.01 -11.26
C GLU A 71 1.93 7.40 -11.15
N ASP A 72 1.99 8.15 -12.24
CA ASP A 72 2.61 9.48 -12.25
C ASP A 72 1.80 10.53 -11.47
N GLU A 73 0.48 10.51 -11.62
CA GLU A 73 -0.39 11.55 -11.05
C GLU A 73 -0.76 11.30 -9.58
N PHE A 74 -0.73 10.06 -9.12
CA PHE A 74 -1.18 9.72 -7.77
C PHE A 74 -0.20 8.84 -7.00
N THR A 75 0.25 7.70 -7.55
CA THR A 75 1.05 6.72 -6.78
C THR A 75 2.40 7.30 -6.36
N LYS A 76 3.14 7.93 -7.28
CA LYS A 76 4.43 8.58 -6.96
C LYS A 76 4.26 9.74 -5.96
N PRO A 77 3.35 10.70 -6.17
CA PRO A 77 3.07 11.71 -5.16
C PRO A 77 2.64 11.15 -3.80
N LEU A 78 1.93 10.03 -3.77
CA LEU A 78 1.58 9.35 -2.54
C LEU A 78 2.82 8.76 -1.84
N LEU A 79 3.69 8.08 -2.58
CA LEU A 79 4.94 7.55 -2.03
C LEU A 79 5.84 8.68 -1.50
N ASP A 80 5.92 9.80 -2.22
CA ASP A 80 6.66 10.99 -1.78
C ASP A 80 6.08 11.54 -0.47
N PHE A 81 4.75 11.65 -0.40
CA PHE A 81 4.05 12.10 0.80
C PHE A 81 4.26 11.15 2.00
N LEU A 82 4.37 9.84 1.74
CA LEU A 82 4.68 8.82 2.74
C LEU A 82 6.16 8.79 3.15
N GLY A 83 7.01 9.64 2.57
CA GLY A 83 8.43 9.75 2.90
C GLY A 83 9.36 8.89 2.04
N TYR A 84 8.86 8.27 0.98
CA TYR A 84 9.65 7.40 0.10
C TYR A 84 10.21 8.10 -1.14
N ALA A 85 10.17 9.44 -1.23
CA ALA A 85 10.64 10.20 -2.40
C ALA A 85 12.01 9.73 -2.94
N ASN A 86 12.97 9.51 -2.04
CA ASN A 86 14.33 9.12 -2.38
C ASN A 86 14.68 7.68 -1.94
N SER A 87 13.75 6.93 -1.38
CA SER A 87 14.00 5.62 -0.78
C SER A 87 13.21 4.48 -1.40
N HIS A 88 12.94 4.56 -2.70
CA HIS A 88 12.33 3.47 -3.47
C HIS A 88 13.12 3.16 -4.74
N ILE A 89 12.99 1.92 -5.22
CA ILE A 89 13.50 1.46 -6.51
C ILE A 89 12.31 1.08 -7.38
N VAL A 90 12.23 1.66 -8.58
CA VAL A 90 11.17 1.36 -9.55
C VAL A 90 11.50 0.07 -10.30
N GLN A 91 10.50 -0.78 -10.52
CA GLN A 91 10.61 -2.04 -11.26
C GLN A 91 11.81 -2.90 -10.83
N ALA A 92 12.00 -3.04 -9.53
CA ALA A 92 13.09 -3.79 -8.95
C ALA A 92 13.02 -5.27 -9.38
N PRO A 93 13.99 -5.80 -10.14
CA PRO A 93 13.94 -7.18 -10.58
C PRO A 93 14.14 -8.13 -9.41
N THR A 94 13.16 -8.97 -9.13
CA THR A 94 13.26 -10.04 -8.14
C THR A 94 13.24 -11.38 -8.87
N LYS A 95 14.10 -12.31 -8.49
CA LYS A 95 14.07 -13.68 -9.01
C LYS A 95 13.49 -14.62 -7.97
N VAL A 96 12.42 -15.29 -8.33
CA VAL A 96 11.89 -16.42 -7.57
C VAL A 96 11.92 -17.63 -8.48
N GLY A 97 12.92 -18.49 -8.30
CA GLY A 97 13.16 -19.62 -9.18
C GLY A 97 13.54 -19.18 -10.61
N GLN A 98 12.79 -19.64 -11.61
CA GLN A 98 12.99 -19.24 -13.01
C GLN A 98 12.15 -18.01 -13.42
N GLN A 99 11.25 -17.55 -12.58
CA GLN A 99 10.40 -16.40 -12.84
C GLN A 99 11.03 -15.12 -12.29
N THR A 100 10.97 -14.06 -13.08
CA THR A 100 11.35 -12.72 -12.63
C THR A 100 10.08 -11.95 -12.33
N ASN A 101 9.79 -11.73 -11.07
CA ASN A 101 8.75 -10.81 -10.65
C ASN A 101 9.35 -9.41 -10.56
N ARG A 102 8.60 -8.41 -11.00
CA ARG A 102 9.01 -7.01 -10.95
C ARG A 102 7.89 -6.22 -10.29
N PRO A 103 7.92 -6.04 -8.96
CA PRO A 103 7.02 -5.10 -8.33
C PRO A 103 7.29 -3.70 -8.88
N ASP A 104 6.28 -2.87 -8.97
CA ASP A 104 6.44 -1.52 -9.47
C ASP A 104 7.39 -0.71 -8.58
N TYR A 105 7.35 -0.94 -7.27
CA TYR A 105 8.23 -0.29 -6.30
C TYR A 105 8.73 -1.25 -5.24
N ALA A 106 10.03 -1.18 -4.95
CA ALA A 106 10.64 -1.72 -3.72
C ALA A 106 10.96 -0.56 -2.78
N LEU A 107 10.49 -0.61 -1.53
CA LEU A 107 10.58 0.46 -0.55
C LEU A 107 11.69 0.17 0.46
N PHE A 108 12.48 1.17 0.78
CA PHE A 108 13.60 1.09 1.72
C PHE A 108 13.42 2.08 2.88
N PRO A 109 14.04 1.83 4.05
CA PRO A 109 13.91 2.71 5.20
C PRO A 109 14.53 4.10 4.96
N ASP A 110 15.54 4.19 4.09
CA ASP A 110 16.27 5.42 3.77
C ASP A 110 16.98 5.34 2.41
N GLU A 111 17.45 6.49 1.93
CA GLU A 111 18.16 6.62 0.65
C GLU A 111 19.49 5.84 0.64
N THR A 112 20.23 5.85 1.73
CA THR A 112 21.52 5.14 1.82
C THR A 112 21.34 3.64 1.64
N THR A 113 20.29 3.07 2.24
CA THR A 113 19.95 1.65 2.12
C THR A 113 19.50 1.31 0.71
N LYS A 114 18.68 2.16 0.08
CA LYS A 114 18.30 2.05 -1.33
C LYS A 114 19.54 2.06 -2.24
N ASP A 115 20.48 3.00 -2.02
CA ASP A 115 21.65 3.12 -2.87
C ASP A 115 22.57 1.90 -2.78
N LYS A 116 22.70 1.30 -1.59
CA LYS A 116 23.40 0.01 -1.43
C LYS A 116 22.69 -1.12 -2.19
N ALA A 117 21.36 -1.16 -2.17
CA ALA A 117 20.60 -2.12 -2.95
C ALA A 117 20.78 -1.90 -4.47
N TYR A 118 20.82 -0.65 -4.93
CA TYR A 118 21.13 -0.33 -6.34
C TYR A 118 22.49 -0.85 -6.81
N GLN A 119 23.50 -0.79 -5.95
CA GLN A 119 24.84 -1.33 -6.28
C GLN A 119 24.83 -2.86 -6.44
N LYS A 120 23.88 -3.53 -5.81
CA LYS A 120 23.71 -4.99 -5.82
C LYS A 120 22.53 -5.49 -6.66
N LEU A 121 22.00 -4.66 -7.54
CA LEU A 121 20.84 -5.04 -8.39
C LEU A 121 21.06 -6.33 -9.17
N LYS A 122 22.29 -6.60 -9.61
CA LYS A 122 22.64 -7.85 -10.32
C LYS A 122 22.52 -9.08 -9.44
N ASP A 123 22.70 -8.92 -8.14
CA ASP A 123 22.65 -10.02 -7.16
C ASP A 123 21.22 -10.24 -6.65
N ASN A 124 20.29 -9.37 -7.01
CA ASN A 124 18.90 -9.32 -6.49
C ASN A 124 18.85 -9.32 -4.96
N ASP A 125 19.79 -8.62 -4.33
CA ASP A 125 19.85 -8.49 -2.86
C ASP A 125 18.96 -7.36 -2.38
N TYR A 126 17.73 -7.71 -2.01
CA TYR A 126 16.72 -6.81 -1.44
C TYR A 126 16.45 -7.11 0.03
N THR A 127 17.40 -7.70 0.74
CA THR A 127 17.23 -8.12 2.14
C THR A 127 16.85 -6.98 3.08
N GLN A 128 17.12 -5.73 2.71
CA GLN A 128 16.76 -4.54 3.47
C GLN A 128 15.53 -3.79 2.92
N CYS A 129 14.87 -4.35 1.93
CA CYS A 129 13.58 -3.87 1.47
C CYS A 129 12.53 -4.07 2.58
N ILE A 130 11.83 -3.00 2.96
CA ILE A 130 10.83 -3.04 4.02
C ILE A 130 9.40 -3.22 3.49
N GLY A 131 9.22 -3.09 2.20
CA GLY A 131 7.92 -3.30 1.56
C GLY A 131 8.02 -3.22 0.05
N ILE A 132 6.98 -3.74 -0.60
CA ILE A 132 6.77 -3.63 -2.03
C ILE A 132 5.43 -2.93 -2.29
N ALA A 133 5.35 -2.17 -3.37
CA ALA A 133 4.09 -1.62 -3.82
C ALA A 133 3.90 -1.94 -5.31
N ASP A 134 2.65 -2.17 -5.68
CA ASP A 134 2.23 -2.49 -7.03
C ASP A 134 1.13 -1.51 -7.43
N ALA A 135 1.39 -0.70 -8.46
CA ALA A 135 0.45 0.30 -8.92
C ALA A 135 -0.64 -0.34 -9.78
N LYS A 136 -1.86 0.15 -9.65
CA LYS A 136 -2.97 -0.27 -10.49
C LYS A 136 -3.75 0.97 -10.93
N TYR A 137 -4.39 0.91 -12.09
CA TYR A 137 -5.28 1.97 -12.50
C TYR A 137 -6.45 2.12 -11.51
N TRP A 138 -6.95 3.33 -11.35
CA TRP A 138 -7.83 3.72 -10.25
C TRP A 138 -9.10 2.86 -10.12
N GLU A 139 -9.70 2.46 -11.23
CA GLU A 139 -10.95 1.70 -11.23
C GLU A 139 -10.76 0.19 -11.13
N ARG A 140 -9.53 -0.29 -10.98
CA ARG A 140 -9.29 -1.72 -10.82
C ARG A 140 -9.82 -2.21 -9.47
N GLU A 141 -10.71 -3.20 -9.52
CA GLU A 141 -11.18 -3.90 -8.33
C GLU A 141 -10.04 -4.77 -7.77
N LEU A 142 -9.51 -4.39 -6.61
CA LEU A 142 -8.38 -5.08 -5.98
C LEU A 142 -8.75 -6.43 -5.38
N ASP A 143 -10.04 -6.63 -5.05
CA ASP A 143 -10.55 -7.81 -4.35
C ASP A 143 -11.16 -8.88 -5.27
N LEU A 144 -11.28 -8.63 -6.55
CA LEU A 144 -11.83 -9.55 -7.52
C LEU A 144 -10.75 -10.01 -8.49
N SER A 145 -10.12 -11.15 -8.21
CA SER A 145 -9.36 -11.87 -9.24
C SER A 145 -10.34 -12.42 -10.26
N LYS A 146 -10.35 -11.87 -11.48
CA LYS A 146 -10.95 -12.58 -12.60
C LYS A 146 -10.14 -13.86 -12.76
N SER A 147 -10.82 -14.99 -12.86
CA SER A 147 -10.24 -16.36 -12.87
C SER A 147 -9.21 -16.64 -13.98
N SER A 148 -8.86 -15.67 -14.79
CA SER A 148 -7.86 -15.74 -15.87
C SER A 148 -6.54 -15.04 -15.56
N GLU A 149 -6.50 -14.15 -14.55
CA GLU A 149 -5.25 -13.57 -14.07
C GLU A 149 -4.98 -14.16 -12.69
N ARG A 150 -4.11 -15.15 -12.63
CA ARG A 150 -3.55 -15.60 -11.36
C ARG A 150 -2.69 -14.48 -10.84
N ASP A 151 -3.23 -13.67 -9.93
CA ASP A 151 -2.41 -12.85 -9.09
C ASP A 151 -1.52 -13.79 -8.28
N THR A 152 -0.24 -13.81 -8.59
CA THR A 152 0.78 -14.70 -8.02
C THR A 152 1.19 -14.27 -6.62
N PHE A 153 0.31 -13.67 -5.85
CA PHE A 153 0.49 -13.38 -4.44
C PHE A 153 -0.37 -14.34 -3.59
N THR A 154 0.04 -15.60 -3.57
CA THR A 154 -0.29 -16.58 -2.52
C THR A 154 0.97 -17.21 -1.99
#